data_c2d41c5e98f86c9be1008793b61b4c32
#
_entry.id   c2d41c5e98f86c9be1008793b61b4c32
#
_cell.length_a   1.000
_cell.length_b   1.000
_cell.length_c   1.000
_cell.angle_alpha   90.00
_cell.angle_beta   90.00
_cell.angle_gamma   90.00
#
_symmetry.space_group_name_H-M   'P 1'
#
loop_
_entity.id
_entity.type
_entity.pdbx_description
1 polymer ?
#
loop_
_entity_poly.entity_id
_entity_poly.type
_entity_poly.pdbx_seq_one_letter_code
_entity_poly.pdbx_strand_id
1 'polypeptide(L)'
;MHALSQPFEMSSGATSGVGRPVALIDDLKTLGRFRTKMAEQELPVNVARMMFDRPYAFDRIAMAHSSADASLQRLALQLFAQYAKTEEAAH
;
A
#
# COMPACT_ATOMS: atom_id res chain seq x y z
N MET A 1 21.06 4.14 -33.79
CA MET A 1 20.97 4.00 -33.25
C MET A 1 20.84 3.47 -32.73
N HIS A 2 20.68 3.86 -32.56
CA HIS A 2 20.43 3.41 -31.89
C HIS A 2 20.10 3.09 -31.27
N ALA A 3 19.97 3.35 -31.46
CA ALA A 3 19.57 3.02 -30.78
C ALA A 3 19.24 2.55 -30.16
N LEU A 4 19.06 2.95 -30.25
CA LEU A 4 18.70 2.47 -29.62
C LEU A 4 18.33 2.05 -29.04
N SER A 5 18.26 2.32 -29.41
CA SER A 5 17.78 1.87 -28.80
C SER A 5 17.52 1.20 -28.05
N GLN A 6 17.37 1.39 -28.01
CA GLN A 6 17.01 0.82 -27.26
C GLN A 6 16.98 0.53 -26.34
N PRO A 7 16.99 0.82 -26.48
CA PRO A 7 16.75 0.50 -25.44
C PRO A 7 16.38 0.25 -24.66
N PHE A 8 16.20 0.55 -24.74
CA PHE A 8 15.77 0.25 -23.94
C PHE A 8 15.37 -0.36 -23.63
N GLU A 9 15.25 -0.29 -24.17
CA GLU A 9 14.72 -0.96 -23.83
C GLU A 9 14.50 -1.62 -23.10
N MET A 10 14.56 -1.51 -23.20
CA MET A 10 14.27 -2.09 -22.47
C MET A 10 13.97 -2.66 -21.83
N SER A 11 13.81 -2.53 -22.10
CA SER A 11 13.41 -3.08 -21.47
C SER A 11 13.10 -3.80 -20.95
N SER A 12 13.01 -3.81 -21.30
CA SER A 12 12.57 -4.46 -20.72
C SER A 12 12.40 -5.29 -20.17
N GLY A 13 12.38 -5.44 -20.27
CA GLY A 13 12.08 -6.05 -19.67
C GLY A 13 11.93 -6.90 -19.22
N ALA A 14 11.88 -6.84 -19.43
CA ALA A 14 11.51 -7.51 -18.94
C ALA A 14 11.31 -8.29 -18.33
N THR A 15 11.12 -8.41 -18.33
CA THR A 15 10.88 -9.19 -17.76
C THR A 15 10.08 -9.99 -17.28
N SER A 16 9.45 -10.36 -17.76
CA SER A 16 8.72 -11.36 -17.17
C SER A 16 8.19 -10.93 -15.86
N GLY A 17 7.22 -10.99 -15.37
CA GLY A 17 6.64 -10.55 -14.12
C GLY A 17 7.60 -10.34 -12.95
N VAL A 18 8.85 -10.69 -13.11
CA VAL A 18 9.83 -10.58 -12.02
C VAL A 18 9.97 -9.16 -11.51
N GLY A 19 9.92 -8.18 -12.39
CA GLY A 19 10.05 -6.79 -11.99
C GLY A 19 8.75 -6.10 -11.63
N ARG A 20 7.65 -6.81 -11.67
CA ARG A 20 6.34 -6.20 -11.43
C ARG A 20 6.07 -6.08 -9.93
N PRO A 21 5.68 -4.88 -9.46
CA PRO A 21 5.29 -4.75 -8.07
C PRO A 21 4.04 -5.56 -7.79
N VAL A 22 4.02 -6.18 -6.61
CA VAL A 22 2.85 -6.92 -6.16
C VAL A 22 2.24 -6.16 -5.00
N ALA A 23 0.95 -5.86 -5.09
CA ALA A 23 0.28 -5.11 -4.05
C ALA A 23 0.31 -5.88 -2.73
N LEU A 24 0.64 -5.18 -1.64
CA LEU A 24 0.63 -5.75 -0.30
C LEU A 24 -0.78 -6.04 0.16
N ILE A 25 -1.74 -5.30 -0.37
CA ILE A 25 -3.14 -5.41 -0.01
C ILE A 25 -3.95 -5.01 -1.24
N ASP A 26 -5.06 -5.69 -1.49
CA ASP A 26 -5.91 -5.37 -2.63
C ASP A 26 -7.33 -4.99 -2.23
N ASP A 27 -7.58 -4.83 -0.95
CA ASP A 27 -8.90 -4.42 -0.46
C ASP A 27 -9.07 -2.91 -0.59
N LEU A 28 -9.31 -2.47 -1.83
CA LEU A 28 -9.42 -1.04 -2.13
C LEU A 28 -10.59 -0.39 -1.42
N LYS A 29 -11.65 -1.16 -1.15
CA LYS A 29 -12.82 -0.62 -0.45
C LYS A 29 -12.46 -0.21 0.97
N THR A 30 -11.76 -1.08 1.69
CA THR A 30 -11.33 -0.77 3.05
C THR A 30 -10.29 0.35 3.05
N LEU A 31 -9.36 0.34 2.09
CA LEU A 31 -8.37 1.40 1.99
C LEU A 31 -9.02 2.74 1.70
N GLY A 32 -10.06 2.75 0.85
CA GLY A 32 -10.80 3.99 0.57
C GLY A 32 -11.50 4.53 1.79
N ARG A 33 -12.12 3.65 2.57
CA ARG A 33 -12.74 4.06 3.82
C ARG A 33 -11.71 4.59 4.82
N PHE A 34 -10.58 3.91 4.89
CA PHE A 34 -9.48 4.33 5.76
C PHE A 34 -9.02 5.74 5.38
N ARG A 35 -8.82 5.98 4.08
CA ARG A 35 -8.40 7.30 3.60
C ARG A 35 -9.41 8.37 3.99
N THR A 36 -10.70 8.09 3.81
CA THR A 36 -11.76 9.04 4.13
C THR A 36 -11.76 9.38 5.61
N LYS A 37 -11.69 8.34 6.45
CA LYS A 37 -11.70 8.55 7.90
C LYS A 37 -10.45 9.29 8.38
N MET A 38 -9.30 8.98 7.80
CA MET A 38 -8.06 9.67 8.13
C MET A 38 -8.15 11.14 7.75
N ALA A 39 -8.74 11.43 6.59
CA ALA A 39 -8.90 12.82 6.16
C ALA A 39 -9.76 13.61 7.14
N GLU A 40 -10.75 12.97 7.77
CA GLU A 40 -11.57 13.63 8.78
C GLU A 40 -10.75 14.05 10.00
N GLN A 41 -9.63 13.37 10.23
CA GLN A 41 -8.70 13.71 11.31
C GLN A 41 -7.54 14.57 10.80
N GLU A 42 -7.65 15.07 9.56
CA GLU A 42 -6.61 15.87 8.92
C GLU A 42 -5.30 15.11 8.78
N LEU A 43 -5.40 13.81 8.56
CA LEU A 43 -4.26 12.92 8.36
C LEU A 43 -4.31 12.39 6.93
N PRO A 44 -3.56 12.97 6.01
CA PRO A 44 -3.64 12.55 4.61
C PRO A 44 -3.07 11.14 4.40
N VAL A 45 -3.71 10.39 3.50
CA VAL A 45 -3.29 9.04 3.18
C VAL A 45 -3.21 8.90 1.66
N ASN A 46 -2.10 8.37 1.20
CA ASN A 46 -1.91 8.00 -0.20
C ASN A 46 -2.21 6.50 -0.34
N VAL A 47 -3.38 6.18 -0.90
CA VAL A 47 -3.83 4.79 -1.01
C VAL A 47 -2.86 3.96 -1.85
N ALA A 48 -2.40 4.52 -2.98
CA ALA A 48 -1.48 3.80 -3.84
C ALA A 48 -0.19 3.47 -3.08
N ARG A 49 0.31 4.41 -2.30
CA ARG A 49 1.51 4.18 -1.53
C ARG A 49 1.30 3.12 -0.46
N MET A 50 0.12 3.09 0.16
CA MET A 50 -0.19 2.05 1.14
C MET A 50 -0.16 0.67 0.51
N MET A 51 -0.49 0.57 -0.78
CA MET A 51 -0.51 -0.73 -1.45
C MET A 51 0.88 -1.31 -1.68
N PHE A 52 1.91 -0.47 -1.75
CA PHE A 52 3.24 -0.93 -2.18
C PHE A 52 4.37 -0.57 -1.23
N ASP A 53 4.11 0.27 -0.23
CA ASP A 53 5.14 0.76 0.70
C ASP A 53 4.75 0.35 2.11
N ARG A 54 5.29 -0.77 2.57
CA ARG A 54 4.92 -1.31 3.88
C ARG A 54 5.25 -0.37 5.04
N PRO A 55 6.44 0.25 5.11
CA PRO A 55 6.71 1.18 6.20
C PRO A 55 5.73 2.36 6.25
N TYR A 56 5.36 2.88 5.08
CA TYR A 56 4.38 3.96 5.02
C TYR A 56 3.02 3.50 5.54
N ALA A 57 2.59 2.31 5.09
CA ALA A 57 1.29 1.77 5.50
C ALA A 57 1.24 1.58 7.01
N PHE A 58 2.29 1.00 7.60
CA PHE A 58 2.32 0.77 9.04
C PHE A 58 2.36 2.08 9.81
N ASP A 59 3.05 3.10 9.28
CA ASP A 59 3.06 4.42 9.91
C ASP A 59 1.65 5.01 9.97
N ARG A 60 0.93 4.95 8.85
CA ARG A 60 -0.44 5.49 8.81
C ARG A 60 -1.38 4.69 9.70
N ILE A 61 -1.22 3.38 9.72
CA ILE A 61 -2.03 2.51 10.58
C ILE A 61 -1.78 2.82 12.05
N ALA A 62 -0.52 3.03 12.42
CA ALA A 62 -0.18 3.37 13.81
C ALA A 62 -0.82 4.69 14.22
N MET A 63 -0.79 5.68 13.34
CA MET A 63 -1.44 6.97 13.61
C MET A 63 -2.93 6.80 13.83
N ALA A 64 -3.57 5.97 13.00
CA ALA A 64 -5.01 5.71 13.11
C ALA A 64 -5.34 5.00 14.42
N HIS A 65 -4.52 4.04 14.79
CA HIS A 65 -4.74 3.27 16.02
C HIS A 65 -4.59 4.16 17.26
N SER A 66 -3.78 5.20 17.14
CA SER A 66 -3.56 6.14 18.24
C SER A 66 -4.59 7.26 18.29
N SER A 67 -5.49 7.32 17.30
CA SER A 67 -6.51 8.36 17.26
C SER A 67 -7.59 8.08 18.29
N ALA A 68 -8.44 9.09 18.53
CA ALA A 68 -9.56 8.95 19.46
C ALA A 68 -10.81 8.38 18.78
N ASP A 69 -10.78 8.18 17.47
CA ASP A 69 -11.92 7.73 16.68
C ASP A 69 -11.99 6.20 16.71
N ALA A 70 -13.01 5.65 17.37
CA ALA A 70 -13.15 4.21 17.51
C ALA A 70 -13.31 3.49 16.16
N SER A 71 -14.00 4.13 15.21
CA SER A 71 -14.16 3.55 13.87
C SER A 71 -12.82 3.43 13.18
N LEU A 72 -12.01 4.48 13.31
CA LEU A 72 -10.69 4.51 12.69
C LEU A 72 -9.76 3.50 13.35
N GLN A 73 -9.85 3.35 14.67
CA GLN A 73 -9.07 2.32 15.36
C GLN A 73 -9.40 0.94 14.85
N ARG A 74 -10.68 0.65 14.62
CA ARG A 74 -11.10 -0.65 14.09
C ARG A 74 -10.59 -0.87 12.68
N LEU A 75 -10.65 0.17 11.84
CA LEU A 75 -10.10 0.07 10.48
C LEU A 75 -8.61 -0.19 10.52
N ALA A 76 -7.91 0.46 11.45
CA ALA A 76 -6.47 0.27 11.59
C ALA A 76 -6.15 -1.18 11.92
N LEU A 77 -6.88 -1.77 12.85
CA LEU A 77 -6.67 -3.17 13.23
C LEU A 77 -7.01 -4.11 12.09
N GLN A 78 -8.08 -3.81 11.35
CA GLN A 78 -8.47 -4.62 10.21
C GLN A 78 -7.40 -4.60 9.12
N LEU A 79 -6.86 -3.43 8.82
CA LEU A 79 -5.81 -3.30 7.82
C LEU A 79 -4.52 -3.97 8.29
N PHE A 80 -4.16 -3.76 9.55
CA PHE A 80 -2.96 -4.39 10.10
C PHE A 80 -3.02 -5.90 9.92
N ALA A 81 -4.17 -6.49 10.19
CA ALA A 81 -4.34 -7.94 10.04
C ALA A 81 -4.13 -8.38 8.60
N GLN A 82 -4.59 -7.58 7.63
CA GLN A 82 -4.41 -7.91 6.23
C GLN A 82 -2.95 -7.84 5.81
N TYR A 83 -2.23 -6.80 6.26
CA TYR A 83 -0.80 -6.67 5.96
C TYR A 83 0.01 -7.79 6.60
N ALA A 84 -0.33 -8.16 7.84
CA ALA A 84 0.36 -9.23 8.54
C ALA A 84 0.17 -10.56 7.81
N LYS A 85 -1.04 -10.79 7.30
CA LYS A 85 -1.34 -12.01 6.56
C LYS A 85 -0.53 -12.10 5.28
N THR A 86 -0.41 -10.96 4.57
CA THR A 86 0.39 -10.91 3.36
C THR A 86 1.86 -11.19 3.67
N GLU A 87 2.35 -10.66 4.76
CA GLU A 87 3.73 -10.89 5.17
C GLU A 87 3.99 -12.35 5.48
N GLU A 88 3.05 -12.99 6.17
CA GLU A 88 3.15 -14.43 6.46
C GLU A 88 3.18 -15.24 5.18
N ALA A 89 2.34 -14.88 4.22
CA ALA A 89 2.27 -15.60 2.95
C ALA A 89 3.56 -15.46 2.15
N ALA A 90 4.32 -14.40 2.38
CA ALA A 90 5.57 -14.15 1.66
C ALA A 90 6.72 -15.02 2.20
N HIS A 91 6.55 -15.61 3.37
CA HIS A 91 7.53 -16.50 3.94
C HIS A 91 7.20 -17.92 3.56
#